data_92f9ddeaa3194b8bdc21ddc46e889da8
#
_entry.id   92f9ddeaa3194b8bdc21ddc46e889da8
#
_cell.length_a   1.000
_cell.length_b   1.000
_cell.length_c   1.000
_cell.angle_alpha   90.00
_cell.angle_beta   90.00
_cell.angle_gamma   90.00
#
_symmetry.space_group_name_H-M   'P 1'
#
loop_
_entity.id
_entity.type
_entity.pdbx_description
1 polymer ?
#
loop_
_entity_poly.entity_id
_entity_poly.type
_entity_poly.pdbx_seq_one_letter_code
_entity_poly.pdbx_strand_id
1 'polypeptide(L)'
;FAQAYTERMFPDIASPAGYIDPEFEDLFENFAFHEAITEDGCNVAAHSRFLAILATLVGVGATDEYSLMMPAALNFGVIPDEIVELIYQAVPYLGIGQVRPFFKITNKILDYRDEEIQNPHRSTITSENRLEKGIEKQVEIWGEGMRNFYQSGPEDTRHINKWLANMFGDYYTRKGLSTKQRELITFCFLMAQGGCEAQLKAHVIGNLNVGND
;
A
#
# COMPACT_ATOMS: atom_id res chain seq x y z
N PHE A 1 -22.24 5.24 15.59
CA PHE A 1 -21.57 4.77 14.39
C PHE A 1 -20.08 4.56 14.68
N ALA A 2 -19.32 5.56 15.16
CA ALA A 2 -17.91 5.45 15.50
C ALA A 2 -17.65 4.26 16.43
N GLN A 3 -18.32 4.19 17.56
CA GLN A 3 -18.19 3.09 18.52
C GLN A 3 -18.40 1.70 17.89
N ALA A 4 -19.44 1.49 17.10
CA ALA A 4 -19.68 0.22 16.41
C ALA A 4 -18.60 -0.10 15.35
N TYR A 5 -17.99 0.93 14.77
CA TYR A 5 -16.89 0.77 13.83
C TYR A 5 -15.62 0.36 14.56
N THR A 6 -15.31 1.04 15.68
CA THR A 6 -14.17 0.70 16.56
C THR A 6 -14.31 -0.69 17.17
N GLU A 7 -15.48 -1.07 17.66
CA GLU A 7 -15.77 -2.42 18.17
C GLU A 7 -15.52 -3.50 17.10
N ARG A 8 -15.85 -3.23 15.84
CA ARG A 8 -15.54 -4.15 14.74
C ARG A 8 -14.05 -4.18 14.39
N MET A 9 -13.36 -3.05 14.48
CA MET A 9 -11.91 -2.99 14.25
C MET A 9 -11.15 -3.79 15.31
N PHE A 10 -11.56 -3.66 16.56
CA PHE A 10 -10.84 -4.13 17.74
C PHE A 10 -11.75 -4.89 18.70
N PRO A 11 -12.32 -6.05 18.30
CA PRO A 11 -13.30 -6.78 19.10
C PRO A 11 -12.78 -7.24 20.46
N ASP A 12 -11.47 -7.42 20.60
CA ASP A 12 -10.81 -7.94 21.80
C ASP A 12 -10.07 -6.86 22.62
N ILE A 13 -10.16 -5.58 22.23
CA ILE A 13 -9.44 -4.47 22.86
C ILE A 13 -10.44 -3.44 23.37
N ALA A 14 -10.52 -3.28 24.68
CA ALA A 14 -11.47 -2.37 25.31
C ALA A 14 -11.19 -0.88 25.01
N SER A 15 -9.92 -0.53 24.79
CA SER A 15 -9.46 0.80 24.39
C SER A 15 -8.21 0.65 23.52
N PRO A 16 -8.31 0.76 22.18
CA PRO A 16 -7.18 0.62 21.28
C PRO A 16 -6.10 1.69 21.51
N ALA A 17 -6.51 2.89 21.90
CA ALA A 17 -5.64 4.01 22.23
C ALA A 17 -5.40 4.18 23.74
N GLY A 18 -5.66 3.15 24.56
CA GLY A 18 -5.72 3.15 26.03
C GLY A 18 -4.49 3.63 26.80
N TYR A 19 -3.50 4.14 26.12
CA TYR A 19 -2.32 4.85 26.69
C TYR A 19 -2.41 6.37 26.53
N ILE A 20 -3.48 6.87 25.91
CA ILE A 20 -3.79 8.31 25.75
C ILE A 20 -4.96 8.62 26.71
N ASP A 21 -5.26 9.88 26.93
CA ASP A 21 -6.43 10.21 27.74
C ASP A 21 -7.77 9.98 26.96
N PRO A 22 -8.87 9.67 27.68
CA PRO A 22 -10.15 9.36 27.03
C PRO A 22 -10.74 10.47 26.17
N GLU A 23 -10.45 11.72 26.49
CA GLU A 23 -10.93 12.88 25.68
C GLU A 23 -10.27 12.87 24.31
N PHE A 24 -8.99 12.56 24.22
CA PHE A 24 -8.30 12.43 22.95
C PHE A 24 -8.79 11.22 22.16
N GLU A 25 -9.05 10.09 22.81
CA GLU A 25 -9.65 8.92 22.16
C GLU A 25 -10.96 9.26 21.48
N ASP A 26 -11.88 9.89 22.21
CA ASP A 26 -13.18 10.31 21.68
C ASP A 26 -13.03 11.26 20.47
N LEU A 27 -12.13 12.24 20.56
CA LEU A 27 -11.86 13.18 19.47
C LEU A 27 -11.31 12.45 18.23
N PHE A 28 -10.33 11.58 18.41
CA PHE A 28 -9.68 10.86 17.32
C PHE A 28 -10.66 9.87 16.67
N GLU A 29 -11.36 9.06 17.44
CA GLU A 29 -12.31 8.08 16.93
C GLU A 29 -13.48 8.73 16.19
N ASN A 30 -14.02 9.82 16.72
CA ASN A 30 -15.10 10.56 16.05
C ASN A 30 -14.62 11.12 14.71
N PHE A 31 -13.44 11.73 14.65
CA PHE A 31 -12.90 12.23 13.39
C PHE A 31 -12.57 11.08 12.42
N ALA A 32 -11.69 10.14 12.82
CA ALA A 32 -11.13 9.14 11.93
C ALA A 32 -12.15 8.07 11.49
N PHE A 33 -13.06 7.67 12.41
CA PHE A 33 -13.96 6.52 12.20
C PHE A 33 -15.44 6.94 12.10
N HIS A 34 -15.72 8.23 12.06
CA HIS A 34 -17.05 8.76 11.76
C HIS A 34 -17.00 9.88 10.73
N GLU A 35 -16.50 11.06 11.06
CA GLU A 35 -16.55 12.23 10.18
C GLU A 35 -15.84 11.94 8.84
N ALA A 36 -14.59 11.52 8.89
CA ALA A 36 -13.79 11.26 7.68
C ALA A 36 -14.35 10.17 6.76
N ILE A 37 -15.15 9.23 7.28
CA ILE A 37 -15.70 8.13 6.48
C ILE A 37 -17.18 8.29 6.11
N THR A 38 -17.87 9.25 6.71
CA THR A 38 -19.28 9.56 6.42
C THR A 38 -19.46 10.87 5.66
N GLU A 39 -18.39 11.62 5.40
CA GLU A 39 -18.40 12.86 4.63
C GLU A 39 -19.01 12.64 3.23
N ASP A 40 -19.84 13.56 2.80
CA ASP A 40 -20.49 13.52 1.50
C ASP A 40 -19.44 13.42 0.37
N GLY A 41 -19.57 12.40 -0.47
CA GLY A 41 -18.61 12.11 -1.55
C GLY A 41 -17.49 11.16 -1.15
N CYS A 42 -17.32 10.81 0.12
CA CYS A 42 -16.34 9.81 0.57
C CYS A 42 -16.88 8.39 0.39
N ASN A 43 -16.85 7.88 -0.85
CA ASN A 43 -17.36 6.55 -1.20
C ASN A 43 -16.27 5.45 -1.24
N VAL A 44 -15.18 5.63 -0.49
CA VAL A 44 -14.10 4.63 -0.47
C VAL A 44 -14.54 3.39 0.30
N ALA A 45 -14.57 2.25 -0.37
CA ALA A 45 -14.89 0.97 0.27
C ALA A 45 -13.93 0.71 1.44
N ALA A 46 -14.45 0.11 2.53
CA ALA A 46 -13.65 -0.16 3.74
C ALA A 46 -12.37 -0.93 3.43
N HIS A 47 -12.42 -1.93 2.56
CA HIS A 47 -11.25 -2.69 2.10
C HIS A 47 -10.16 -1.77 1.50
N SER A 48 -10.50 -0.90 0.54
CA SER A 48 -9.54 0.03 -0.07
C SER A 48 -9.03 1.05 0.93
N ARG A 49 -9.89 1.50 1.86
CA ARG A 49 -9.52 2.41 2.94
C ARG A 49 -8.46 1.80 3.85
N PHE A 50 -8.61 0.55 4.27
CA PHE A 50 -7.61 -0.13 5.10
C PHE A 50 -6.30 -0.36 4.36
N LEU A 51 -6.32 -0.67 3.06
CA LEU A 51 -5.09 -0.70 2.25
C LEU A 51 -4.40 0.67 2.23
N ALA A 52 -5.14 1.76 2.07
CA ALA A 52 -4.60 3.12 2.09
C ALA A 52 -4.02 3.49 3.46
N ILE A 53 -4.72 3.14 4.56
CA ILE A 53 -4.24 3.36 5.94
C ILE A 53 -2.92 2.61 6.16
N LEU A 54 -2.88 1.31 5.87
CA LEU A 54 -1.66 0.51 6.06
C LEU A 54 -0.51 1.04 5.20
N ALA A 55 -0.78 1.42 3.95
CA ALA A 55 0.23 2.01 3.07
C ALA A 55 0.76 3.35 3.62
N THR A 56 -0.11 4.21 4.11
CA THR A 56 0.28 5.49 4.73
C THR A 56 1.18 5.26 5.94
N LEU A 57 0.82 4.31 6.82
CA LEU A 57 1.61 3.97 8.01
C LEU A 57 3.00 3.41 7.63
N VAL A 58 3.07 2.58 6.59
CA VAL A 58 4.35 2.10 6.04
C VAL A 58 5.16 3.27 5.47
N GLY A 59 4.50 4.21 4.78
CA GLY A 59 5.13 5.39 4.19
C GLY A 59 5.80 6.30 5.22
N VAL A 60 5.16 6.55 6.36
CA VAL A 60 5.73 7.37 7.47
C VAL A 60 6.60 6.55 8.44
N GLY A 61 6.69 5.24 8.29
CA GLY A 61 7.47 4.38 9.20
C GLY A 61 6.81 4.14 10.58
N ALA A 62 5.49 4.30 10.70
CA ALA A 62 4.73 4.18 11.95
C ALA A 62 4.45 2.71 12.31
N THR A 63 5.42 2.04 12.89
CA THR A 63 5.35 0.59 13.21
C THR A 63 4.33 0.25 14.29
N ASP A 64 4.19 1.09 15.31
CA ASP A 64 3.28 0.83 16.42
C ASP A 64 1.83 0.93 15.94
N GLU A 65 1.49 1.99 15.23
CA GLU A 65 0.17 2.18 14.65
C GLU A 65 -0.16 1.13 13.58
N TYR A 66 0.84 0.71 12.80
CA TYR A 66 0.66 -0.40 11.87
C TYR A 66 0.33 -1.70 12.59
N SER A 67 0.97 -1.97 13.74
CA SER A 67 0.69 -3.17 14.53
C SER A 67 -0.73 -3.20 15.09
N LEU A 68 -1.31 -2.03 15.35
CA LEU A 68 -2.70 -1.86 15.77
C LEU A 68 -3.66 -1.98 14.58
N MET A 69 -3.37 -1.31 13.46
CA MET A 69 -4.30 -1.22 12.33
C MET A 69 -4.30 -2.46 11.42
N MET A 70 -3.25 -3.28 11.41
CA MET A 70 -3.20 -4.47 10.58
C MET A 70 -4.26 -5.52 10.99
N PRO A 71 -4.45 -5.87 12.28
CA PRO A 71 -5.58 -6.72 12.71
C PRO A 71 -6.94 -6.14 12.33
N ALA A 72 -7.12 -4.82 12.45
CA ALA A 72 -8.34 -4.15 12.04
C ALA A 72 -8.60 -4.32 10.52
N ALA A 73 -7.57 -4.20 9.69
CA ALA A 73 -7.67 -4.44 8.24
C ALA A 73 -8.14 -5.87 7.93
N LEU A 74 -7.59 -6.88 8.61
CA LEU A 74 -8.04 -8.29 8.51
C LEU A 74 -9.52 -8.43 8.89
N ASN A 75 -9.96 -7.79 9.97
CA ASN A 75 -11.37 -7.79 10.42
C ASN A 75 -12.32 -7.11 9.42
N PHE A 76 -11.81 -6.27 8.53
CA PHE A 76 -12.56 -5.63 7.44
C PHE A 76 -12.36 -6.29 6.06
N GLY A 77 -11.74 -7.48 6.03
CA GLY A 77 -11.67 -8.34 4.86
C GLY A 77 -10.47 -8.12 3.95
N VAL A 78 -9.45 -7.36 4.39
CA VAL A 78 -8.14 -7.38 3.74
C VAL A 78 -7.50 -8.72 4.07
N ILE A 79 -7.05 -9.45 3.04
CA ILE A 79 -6.49 -10.79 3.25
C ILE A 79 -4.96 -10.74 3.46
N PRO A 80 -4.36 -11.76 4.12
CA PRO A 80 -2.91 -11.82 4.36
C PRO A 80 -2.06 -11.62 3.11
N ASP A 81 -2.46 -12.20 1.98
CA ASP A 81 -1.76 -12.06 0.69
C ASP A 81 -1.66 -10.60 0.23
N GLU A 82 -2.73 -9.81 0.38
CA GLU A 82 -2.76 -8.39 0.02
C GLU A 82 -1.84 -7.56 0.93
N ILE A 83 -1.85 -7.84 2.23
CA ILE A 83 -0.99 -7.15 3.20
C ILE A 83 0.48 -7.40 2.89
N VAL A 84 0.85 -8.64 2.62
CA VAL A 84 2.23 -8.98 2.25
C VAL A 84 2.63 -8.33 0.92
N GLU A 85 1.74 -8.30 -0.08
CA GLU A 85 2.00 -7.63 -1.36
C GLU A 85 2.09 -6.10 -1.21
N LEU A 86 1.33 -5.50 -0.29
CA LEU A 86 1.48 -4.08 0.06
C LEU A 86 2.89 -3.78 0.57
N ILE A 87 3.43 -4.62 1.47
CA ILE A 87 4.79 -4.45 1.98
C ILE A 87 5.84 -4.69 0.88
N TYR A 88 5.65 -5.71 0.02
CA TYR A 88 6.51 -5.90 -1.17
C TYR A 88 6.52 -4.65 -2.06
N GLN A 89 5.34 -4.10 -2.35
CA GLN A 89 5.18 -2.91 -3.18
C GLN A 89 5.90 -1.67 -2.60
N ALA A 90 6.01 -1.59 -1.27
CA ALA A 90 6.70 -0.48 -0.60
C ALA A 90 8.22 -0.50 -0.78
N VAL A 91 8.83 -1.68 -0.97
CA VAL A 91 10.30 -1.83 -0.99
C VAL A 91 11.00 -0.95 -2.02
N PRO A 92 10.59 -0.90 -3.29
CA PRO A 92 11.27 -0.08 -4.30
C PRO A 92 11.09 1.43 -4.10
N TYR A 93 10.10 1.87 -3.34
CA TYR A 93 9.81 3.28 -3.09
C TYR A 93 10.44 3.80 -1.80
N LEU A 94 10.40 3.01 -0.74
CA LEU A 94 10.82 3.40 0.61
C LEU A 94 12.18 2.79 1.02
N GLY A 95 12.63 1.77 0.30
CA GLY A 95 13.84 1.03 0.62
C GLY A 95 13.65 -0.01 1.72
N ILE A 96 14.43 -1.10 1.63
CA ILE A 96 14.33 -2.25 2.54
C ILE A 96 14.61 -1.90 4.01
N GLY A 97 15.41 -0.86 4.27
CA GLY A 97 15.71 -0.41 5.63
C GLY A 97 14.46 0.04 6.38
N GLN A 98 13.61 0.84 5.73
CA GLN A 98 12.34 1.30 6.29
C GLN A 98 11.29 0.17 6.31
N VAL A 99 11.23 -0.65 5.28
CA VAL A 99 10.16 -1.63 5.09
C VAL A 99 10.35 -2.90 5.93
N ARG A 100 11.57 -3.29 6.25
CA ARG A 100 11.88 -4.54 6.97
C ARG A 100 11.13 -4.74 8.30
N PRO A 101 10.93 -3.72 9.16
CA PRO A 101 10.17 -3.89 10.39
C PRO A 101 8.73 -4.35 10.15
N PHE A 102 8.09 -3.88 9.09
CA PHE A 102 6.71 -4.24 8.78
C PHE A 102 6.55 -5.71 8.38
N PHE A 103 7.51 -6.31 7.68
CA PHE A 103 7.52 -7.77 7.46
C PHE A 103 7.52 -8.55 8.78
N LYS A 104 8.34 -8.12 9.75
CA LYS A 104 8.43 -8.79 11.05
C LYS A 104 7.12 -8.68 11.84
N ILE A 105 6.52 -7.49 11.85
CA ILE A 105 5.24 -7.24 12.53
C ILE A 105 4.13 -8.07 11.89
N THR A 106 4.04 -8.05 10.55
CA THR A 106 3.05 -8.81 9.78
C THR A 106 3.14 -10.29 10.10
N ASN A 107 4.32 -10.90 9.99
CA ASN A 107 4.49 -12.31 10.29
C ASN A 107 4.06 -12.65 11.74
N LYS A 108 4.47 -11.83 12.72
CA LYS A 108 4.09 -12.03 14.12
C LYS A 108 2.58 -11.97 14.34
N ILE A 109 1.88 -11.06 13.69
CA ILE A 109 0.42 -10.92 13.79
C ILE A 109 -0.29 -12.10 13.13
N LEU A 110 0.15 -12.50 11.93
CA LEU A 110 -0.43 -13.65 11.22
C LEU A 110 -0.24 -14.94 12.03
N ASP A 111 0.97 -15.18 12.56
CA ASP A 111 1.25 -16.33 13.43
C ASP A 111 0.34 -16.32 14.67
N TYR A 112 0.17 -15.16 15.34
CA TYR A 112 -0.67 -15.03 16.52
C TYR A 112 -2.16 -15.30 16.23
N ARG A 113 -2.64 -14.91 15.04
CA ARG A 113 -4.04 -15.08 14.63
C ARG A 113 -4.33 -16.41 13.93
N ASP A 114 -3.32 -17.26 13.72
CA ASP A 114 -3.42 -18.51 12.94
C ASP A 114 -3.92 -18.24 11.50
N GLU A 115 -3.46 -17.12 10.92
CA GLU A 115 -3.80 -16.70 9.57
C GLU A 115 -2.70 -17.09 8.59
N GLU A 116 -3.06 -17.74 7.49
CA GLU A 116 -2.09 -18.24 6.51
C GLU A 116 -2.07 -17.41 5.22
N ILE A 117 -0.89 -17.25 4.63
CA ILE A 117 -0.72 -16.74 3.27
C ILE A 117 -1.13 -17.86 2.31
N GLN A 118 -2.22 -17.63 1.57
CA GLN A 118 -2.81 -18.63 0.67
C GLN A 118 -1.94 -18.89 -0.57
N ASN A 119 -1.26 -17.86 -1.07
CA ASN A 119 -0.46 -17.92 -2.29
C ASN A 119 1.01 -17.52 -2.04
N PRO A 120 1.87 -18.42 -1.54
CA PRO A 120 3.29 -18.10 -1.26
C PRO A 120 4.09 -17.78 -2.54
N HIS A 121 3.66 -18.27 -3.71
CA HIS A 121 4.31 -18.05 -5.00
C HIS A 121 3.52 -17.07 -5.88
N ARG A 122 3.75 -15.76 -5.68
CA ARG A 122 3.03 -14.69 -6.36
C ARG A 122 3.76 -14.07 -7.55
N SER A 123 5.04 -14.40 -7.76
CA SER A 123 5.78 -13.93 -8.93
C SER A 123 5.18 -14.52 -10.22
N THR A 124 5.09 -13.70 -11.26
CA THR A 124 4.61 -14.09 -12.59
C THR A 124 5.66 -13.96 -13.67
N ILE A 125 6.88 -13.59 -13.28
CA ILE A 125 8.00 -13.30 -14.19
C ILE A 125 9.17 -14.24 -13.96
N THR A 126 10.06 -14.26 -14.96
CA THR A 126 11.40 -14.87 -14.90
C THR A 126 12.47 -13.79 -15.12
N SER A 127 13.74 -14.14 -14.93
CA SER A 127 14.86 -13.23 -15.22
C SER A 127 14.87 -12.75 -16.68
N GLU A 128 14.39 -13.58 -17.60
CA GLU A 128 14.41 -13.31 -19.05
C GLU A 128 13.30 -12.34 -19.47
N ASN A 129 12.09 -12.45 -18.87
CA ASN A 129 10.94 -11.68 -19.30
C ASN A 129 10.61 -10.46 -18.41
N ARG A 130 11.32 -10.27 -17.29
CA ARG A 130 11.01 -9.20 -16.31
C ARG A 130 11.01 -7.79 -16.91
N LEU A 131 11.95 -7.49 -17.82
CA LEU A 131 12.03 -6.18 -18.47
C LEU A 131 10.82 -5.94 -19.36
N GLU A 132 10.49 -6.92 -20.22
CA GLU A 132 9.34 -6.83 -21.12
C GLU A 132 8.03 -6.63 -20.33
N LYS A 133 7.82 -7.46 -19.30
CA LYS A 133 6.64 -7.37 -18.44
C LYS A 133 6.56 -6.07 -17.66
N GLY A 134 7.69 -5.51 -17.27
CA GLY A 134 7.75 -4.20 -16.62
C GLY A 134 7.38 -3.07 -17.58
N ILE A 135 7.85 -3.12 -18.83
CA ILE A 135 7.47 -2.17 -19.88
C ILE A 135 5.96 -2.26 -20.17
N GLU A 136 5.42 -3.48 -20.30
CA GLU A 136 3.98 -3.68 -20.49
C GLU A 136 3.16 -3.03 -19.36
N LYS A 137 3.61 -3.17 -18.10
CA LYS A 137 2.97 -2.54 -16.94
C LYS A 137 3.05 -1.01 -16.97
N GLN A 138 4.19 -0.45 -17.33
CA GLN A 138 4.32 1.00 -17.48
C GLN A 138 3.40 1.53 -18.59
N VAL A 139 3.27 0.80 -19.71
CA VAL A 139 2.36 1.14 -20.79
C VAL A 139 0.89 1.03 -20.35
N GLU A 140 0.54 -0.01 -19.59
CA GLU A 140 -0.81 -0.17 -19.01
C GLU A 140 -1.22 1.05 -18.16
N ILE A 141 -0.28 1.58 -17.36
CA ILE A 141 -0.57 2.67 -16.41
C ILE A 141 -0.50 4.05 -17.09
N TRP A 142 0.51 4.31 -17.92
CA TRP A 142 0.77 5.65 -18.47
C TRP A 142 0.68 5.75 -20.01
N GLY A 143 0.37 4.67 -20.69
CA GLY A 143 0.18 4.63 -22.15
C GLY A 143 1.46 4.35 -22.94
N GLU A 144 1.30 4.28 -24.26
CA GLU A 144 2.33 3.85 -25.22
C GLU A 144 3.63 4.69 -25.20
N GLY A 145 3.59 5.93 -24.73
CA GLY A 145 4.79 6.76 -24.54
C GLY A 145 5.85 6.12 -23.64
N MET A 146 5.45 5.19 -22.74
CA MET A 146 6.37 4.49 -21.85
C MET A 146 7.14 3.34 -22.52
N ARG A 147 6.73 2.88 -23.70
CA ARG A 147 7.30 1.66 -24.32
C ARG A 147 8.81 1.71 -24.52
N ASN A 148 9.35 2.86 -24.84
CA ASN A 148 10.79 3.06 -25.04
C ASN A 148 11.45 3.89 -23.93
N PHE A 149 10.73 4.22 -22.87
CA PHE A 149 11.22 5.06 -21.77
C PHE A 149 12.48 4.48 -21.13
N TYR A 150 12.58 3.16 -20.99
CA TYR A 150 13.74 2.48 -20.40
C TYR A 150 15.07 2.75 -21.16
N GLN A 151 15.03 3.22 -22.41
CA GLN A 151 16.18 3.59 -23.23
C GLN A 151 16.43 5.10 -23.27
N SER A 152 15.57 5.90 -22.63
CA SER A 152 15.64 7.35 -22.65
C SER A 152 16.59 7.91 -21.59
N GLY A 153 16.85 9.21 -21.68
CA GLY A 153 17.70 9.94 -20.74
C GLY A 153 19.19 9.97 -21.13
N PRO A 154 20.00 10.71 -20.37
CA PRO A 154 21.44 10.81 -20.57
C PRO A 154 22.11 9.42 -20.50
N GLU A 155 23.21 9.26 -21.22
CA GLU A 155 23.89 7.94 -21.33
C GLU A 155 24.37 7.39 -19.98
N ASP A 156 24.88 8.27 -19.13
CA ASP A 156 25.39 7.94 -17.80
C ASP A 156 24.30 7.53 -16.79
N THR A 157 23.07 7.99 -16.97
CA THR A 157 21.94 7.72 -16.07
C THR A 157 20.84 6.85 -16.67
N ARG A 158 20.93 6.49 -17.94
CA ARG A 158 19.94 5.67 -18.68
C ARG A 158 19.62 4.34 -18.00
N HIS A 159 20.61 3.74 -17.34
CA HIS A 159 20.43 2.49 -16.60
C HIS A 159 19.35 2.60 -15.50
N ILE A 160 19.11 3.80 -14.94
CA ILE A 160 18.06 4.04 -13.92
C ILE A 160 16.67 3.75 -14.51
N ASN A 161 16.41 4.21 -15.76
CA ASN A 161 15.12 3.97 -16.43
C ASN A 161 14.92 2.47 -16.73
N LYS A 162 16.02 1.74 -17.04
CA LYS A 162 15.97 0.28 -17.19
C LYS A 162 15.68 -0.42 -15.86
N TRP A 163 16.30 0.03 -14.77
CA TRP A 163 16.02 -0.51 -13.43
C TRP A 163 14.58 -0.25 -13.02
N LEU A 164 14.05 0.95 -13.35
CA LEU A 164 12.66 1.27 -13.11
C LEU A 164 11.73 0.29 -13.87
N ALA A 165 11.96 0.03 -15.15
CA ALA A 165 11.17 -0.94 -15.91
C ALA A 165 11.27 -2.36 -15.30
N ASN A 166 12.47 -2.81 -14.90
CA ASN A 166 12.64 -4.08 -14.19
C ASN A 166 11.85 -4.12 -12.87
N MET A 167 11.83 -3.03 -12.10
CA MET A 167 11.06 -2.91 -10.87
C MET A 167 9.56 -3.06 -11.14
N PHE A 168 9.02 -2.48 -12.20
CA PHE A 168 7.63 -2.72 -12.59
C PHE A 168 7.37 -4.20 -12.94
N GLY A 169 8.31 -4.87 -13.58
CA GLY A 169 8.25 -6.33 -13.78
C GLY A 169 8.23 -7.09 -12.45
N ASP A 170 9.17 -6.80 -11.57
CA ASP A 170 9.36 -7.54 -10.32
C ASP A 170 8.22 -7.37 -9.31
N TYR A 171 7.64 -6.17 -9.21
CA TYR A 171 6.68 -5.83 -8.14
C TYR A 171 5.25 -5.66 -8.66
N TYR A 172 5.02 -5.05 -9.81
CA TYR A 172 3.68 -4.74 -10.29
C TYR A 172 2.95 -5.90 -10.97
N THR A 173 3.69 -6.91 -11.46
CA THR A 173 3.10 -8.08 -12.12
C THR A 173 2.70 -9.19 -11.15
N ARG A 174 3.08 -9.07 -9.88
CA ARG A 174 2.81 -10.08 -8.85
C ARG A 174 1.31 -10.22 -8.61
N LYS A 175 0.86 -11.45 -8.29
CA LYS A 175 -0.51 -11.74 -7.87
C LYS A 175 -0.77 -11.15 -6.47
N GLY A 176 -2.03 -11.07 -6.08
CA GLY A 176 -2.48 -10.60 -4.75
C GLY A 176 -3.07 -9.20 -4.77
N LEU A 177 -2.52 -8.26 -5.56
CA LEU A 177 -3.08 -6.92 -5.74
C LEU A 177 -3.27 -6.61 -7.23
N SER A 178 -4.38 -5.97 -7.57
CA SER A 178 -4.63 -5.42 -8.91
C SER A 178 -3.75 -4.19 -9.17
N THR A 179 -3.58 -3.81 -10.43
CA THR A 179 -2.86 -2.57 -10.81
C THR A 179 -3.49 -1.34 -10.15
N LYS A 180 -4.82 -1.28 -10.08
CA LYS A 180 -5.58 -0.24 -9.39
C LYS A 180 -5.20 -0.12 -7.91
N GLN A 181 -5.18 -1.23 -7.17
CA GLN A 181 -4.76 -1.26 -5.77
C GLN A 181 -3.27 -0.88 -5.61
N ARG A 182 -2.39 -1.35 -6.52
CA ARG A 182 -0.96 -1.01 -6.47
C ARG A 182 -0.72 0.49 -6.67
N GLU A 183 -1.43 1.14 -7.58
CA GLU A 183 -1.34 2.59 -7.76
C GLU A 183 -1.87 3.35 -6.54
N LEU A 184 -2.99 2.92 -5.94
CA LEU A 184 -3.51 3.52 -4.72
C LEU A 184 -2.49 3.47 -3.58
N ILE A 185 -1.95 2.30 -3.25
CA ILE A 185 -0.99 2.16 -2.15
C ILE A 185 0.33 2.87 -2.43
N THR A 186 0.77 2.89 -3.69
CA THR A 186 1.98 3.64 -4.09
C THR A 186 1.79 5.14 -3.91
N PHE A 187 0.64 5.68 -4.30
CA PHE A 187 0.28 7.07 -4.03
C PHE A 187 0.34 7.38 -2.52
N CYS A 188 -0.23 6.50 -1.68
CA CYS A 188 -0.21 6.66 -0.22
C CYS A 188 1.22 6.63 0.34
N PHE A 189 2.09 5.72 -0.11
CA PHE A 189 3.50 5.69 0.30
C PHE A 189 4.20 7.01 -0.01
N LEU A 190 4.08 7.49 -1.24
CA LEU A 190 4.76 8.70 -1.71
C LEU A 190 4.24 9.95 -1.01
N MET A 191 2.92 10.05 -0.82
CA MET A 191 2.30 11.17 -0.12
C MET A 191 2.77 11.22 1.34
N ALA A 192 2.80 10.08 2.01
CA ALA A 192 3.18 9.97 3.41
C ALA A 192 4.68 10.20 3.64
N GLN A 193 5.54 9.70 2.74
CA GLN A 193 6.98 9.89 2.83
C GLN A 193 7.38 11.35 2.62
N GLY A 194 6.74 12.05 1.67
CA GLY A 194 7.11 13.40 1.26
C GLY A 194 8.45 13.49 0.49
N GLY A 195 8.80 14.68 0.02
CA GLY A 195 10.07 14.95 -0.67
C GLY A 195 10.22 14.27 -2.04
N CYS A 196 9.11 13.84 -2.65
CA CYS A 196 9.07 13.12 -3.92
C CYS A 196 7.93 13.60 -4.82
N GLU A 197 7.72 14.90 -4.89
CA GLU A 197 6.57 15.54 -5.56
C GLU A 197 6.45 15.17 -7.04
N ALA A 198 7.58 14.98 -7.73
CA ALA A 198 7.58 14.59 -9.14
C ALA A 198 7.00 13.17 -9.33
N GLN A 199 7.41 12.23 -8.48
CA GLN A 199 6.90 10.86 -8.47
C GLN A 199 5.44 10.82 -8.04
N LEU A 200 5.08 11.58 -6.99
CA LEU A 200 3.71 11.69 -6.52
C LEU A 200 2.76 12.17 -7.64
N LYS A 201 3.14 13.23 -8.38
CA LYS A 201 2.37 13.73 -9.53
C LYS A 201 2.21 12.67 -10.64
N ALA A 202 3.25 11.90 -10.94
CA ALA A 202 3.16 10.82 -11.91
C ALA A 202 2.16 9.73 -11.48
N HIS A 203 2.15 9.37 -10.19
CA HIS A 203 1.22 8.39 -9.64
C HIS A 203 -0.21 8.92 -9.44
N VAL A 204 -0.43 10.24 -9.34
CA VAL A 204 -1.78 10.82 -9.48
C VAL A 204 -2.35 10.49 -10.86
N ILE A 205 -1.57 10.73 -11.91
CA ILE A 205 -1.98 10.42 -13.30
C ILE A 205 -2.19 8.91 -13.46
N GLY A 206 -1.28 8.09 -12.92
CA GLY A 206 -1.39 6.63 -12.93
C GLY A 206 -2.68 6.16 -12.28
N ASN A 207 -3.03 6.69 -11.10
CA ASN A 207 -4.29 6.37 -10.40
C ASN A 207 -5.52 6.68 -11.25
N LEU A 208 -5.59 7.88 -11.84
CA LEU A 208 -6.70 8.24 -12.72
C LEU A 208 -6.82 7.31 -13.94
N ASN A 209 -5.68 6.94 -14.55
CA ASN A 209 -5.66 6.07 -15.72
C ASN A 209 -6.12 4.63 -15.40
N VAL A 210 -5.86 4.13 -14.19
CA VAL A 210 -6.31 2.80 -13.77
C VAL A 210 -7.68 2.80 -13.09
N GLY A 211 -8.35 3.96 -13.05
CA GLY A 211 -9.72 4.12 -12.59
C GLY A 211 -9.86 4.33 -11.07
N ASN A 212 -8.85 4.86 -10.42
CA ASN A 212 -8.99 5.49 -9.10
C ASN A 212 -9.38 6.96 -9.31
N ASP A 213 -10.34 7.45 -8.57
CA ASP A 213 -10.90 8.81 -8.58
C ASP A 213 -10.85 9.45 -7.18
#